data_a3fdc692cdeb841ea06900307c4a4afc
#
_entry.id   a3fdc692cdeb841ea06900307c4a4afc
#
_cell.length_a   1.000
_cell.length_b   1.000
_cell.length_c   1.000
_cell.angle_alpha   90.00
_cell.angle_beta   90.00
_cell.angle_gamma   90.00
#
_symmetry.space_group_name_H-M   'P 1'
#
loop_
_entity.id
_entity.type
_entity.pdbx_description
1 polymer ?
#
loop_
_entity_poly.entity_id
_entity_poly.type
_entity_poly.pdbx_seq_one_letter_code
_entity_poly.pdbx_strand_id
1 'polypeptide(L)'
;MKIDYIIVGLGLAGIALVEELTRRNRSFLVFEDESQSSSLVAGGMYNPVVLKRFNPVWKGAEQLQEALPHYKRLEEKFNATYDRKMDILRIFKSIEEQNNWFSACDKPRLKSFLQPTIEDNPYAEVKAEFRMGRVKGTGRVDVRELVSDYRDYLEGQGLLIRESFSYDDLELNDEEPQSQLKYKGHKAQRIVFCEGNGVSENPYFNWLPLEGTKGELITIYAPELS
;
A
#
# COMPACT_ATOMS: atom_id res chain seq x y z
N MET A 1 8.33 -29.87 -3.95
CA MET A 1 9.41 -28.97 -4.40
C MET A 1 10.03 -28.32 -3.16
N LYS A 2 11.34 -28.05 -3.13
CA LYS A 2 11.99 -27.32 -2.02
C LYS A 2 12.16 -25.87 -2.46
N ILE A 3 11.60 -24.94 -1.68
CA ILE A 3 11.64 -23.49 -1.94
C ILE A 3 12.10 -22.73 -0.70
N ASP A 4 12.49 -21.47 -0.85
CA ASP A 4 12.89 -20.67 0.29
C ASP A 4 11.67 -20.14 1.06
N TYR A 5 10.61 -19.69 0.35
CA TYR A 5 9.47 -19.04 0.95
C TYR A 5 8.12 -19.53 0.42
N ILE A 6 7.16 -19.69 1.31
CA ILE A 6 5.73 -19.67 1.00
C ILE A 6 5.21 -18.29 1.41
N ILE A 7 4.41 -17.67 0.53
CA ILE A 7 3.80 -16.35 0.76
C ILE A 7 2.28 -16.55 0.72
N VAL A 8 1.57 -16.02 1.71
CA VAL A 8 0.12 -16.07 1.78
C VAL A 8 -0.43 -14.66 1.60
N GLY A 9 -1.17 -14.44 0.53
CA GLY A 9 -1.71 -13.15 0.13
C GLY A 9 -0.82 -12.36 -0.84
N LEU A 10 -1.43 -11.78 -1.87
CA LEU A 10 -0.78 -11.01 -2.93
C LEU A 10 -1.39 -9.61 -3.08
N GLY A 11 -1.61 -8.92 -1.96
CA GLY A 11 -1.85 -7.49 -1.95
C GLY A 11 -0.53 -6.71 -2.11
N LEU A 12 -0.53 -5.40 -1.87
CA LEU A 12 0.68 -4.56 -2.00
C LEU A 12 1.86 -5.07 -1.18
N ALA A 13 1.61 -5.60 0.02
CA ALA A 13 2.68 -6.16 0.87
C ALA A 13 3.28 -7.43 0.27
N GLY A 14 2.45 -8.33 -0.26
CA GLY A 14 2.89 -9.54 -0.94
C GLY A 14 3.71 -9.23 -2.18
N ILE A 15 3.25 -8.29 -3.01
CA ILE A 15 3.98 -7.83 -4.21
C ILE A 15 5.36 -7.27 -3.83
N ALA A 16 5.42 -6.38 -2.83
CA ALA A 16 6.69 -5.80 -2.39
C ALA A 16 7.67 -6.89 -1.89
N LEU A 17 7.17 -7.89 -1.16
CA LEU A 17 7.98 -9.01 -0.70
C LEU A 17 8.47 -9.87 -1.87
N VAL A 18 7.60 -10.21 -2.81
CA VAL A 18 7.97 -11.01 -4.00
C VAL A 18 9.04 -10.32 -4.83
N GLU A 19 8.93 -9.01 -5.06
CA GLU A 19 9.96 -8.24 -5.76
C GLU A 19 11.30 -8.28 -5.02
N GLU A 20 11.30 -8.16 -3.70
CA GLU A 20 12.52 -8.23 -2.91
C GLU A 20 13.14 -9.63 -2.92
N LEU A 21 12.33 -10.69 -2.85
CA LEU A 21 12.80 -12.07 -2.96
C LEU A 21 13.37 -12.36 -4.35
N THR A 22 12.72 -11.89 -5.41
CA THR A 22 13.20 -12.01 -6.78
C THR A 22 14.56 -11.33 -6.95
N ARG A 23 14.70 -10.12 -6.43
CA ARG A 23 15.96 -9.36 -6.45
C ARG A 23 17.10 -10.07 -5.70
N ARG A 24 16.75 -10.85 -4.68
CA ARG A 24 17.70 -11.66 -3.87
C ARG A 24 17.90 -13.07 -4.40
N ASN A 25 17.34 -13.41 -5.57
CA ASN A 25 17.38 -14.76 -6.15
C ASN A 25 16.87 -15.83 -5.17
N ARG A 26 15.78 -15.52 -4.43
CA ARG A 26 15.12 -16.48 -3.53
C ARG A 26 13.94 -17.12 -4.23
N SER A 27 13.82 -18.41 -4.05
CA SER A 27 12.68 -19.18 -4.58
C SER A 27 11.46 -19.01 -3.66
N PHE A 28 10.27 -18.87 -4.27
CA PHE A 28 9.02 -18.71 -3.52
C PHE A 28 7.84 -19.33 -4.27
N LEU A 29 6.75 -19.49 -3.54
CA LEU A 29 5.44 -19.85 -4.07
C LEU A 29 4.39 -19.02 -3.31
N VAL A 30 3.43 -18.45 -4.03
CA VAL A 30 2.38 -17.61 -3.49
C VAL A 30 1.06 -18.37 -3.48
N PHE A 31 0.32 -18.29 -2.38
CA PHE A 31 -1.07 -18.73 -2.24
C PHE A 31 -1.95 -17.51 -2.08
N GLU A 32 -2.98 -17.38 -2.92
CA GLU A 32 -3.88 -16.24 -2.97
C GLU A 32 -5.26 -16.69 -3.44
N ASP A 33 -6.31 -16.36 -2.70
CA ASP A 33 -7.70 -16.72 -3.00
C ASP A 33 -8.60 -15.52 -3.34
N GLU A 34 -8.01 -14.32 -3.39
CA GLU A 34 -8.70 -13.06 -3.64
C GLU A 34 -9.74 -12.67 -2.56
N SER A 35 -9.76 -13.38 -1.41
CA SER A 35 -10.70 -13.09 -0.31
C SER A 35 -10.44 -11.74 0.33
N GLN A 36 -9.18 -11.26 0.33
CA GLN A 36 -8.77 -9.98 0.91
C GLN A 36 -8.71 -8.89 -0.17
N SER A 37 -9.65 -7.97 -0.14
CA SER A 37 -9.82 -6.95 -1.17
C SER A 37 -9.31 -5.55 -0.77
N SER A 38 -8.70 -5.39 0.42
CA SER A 38 -8.32 -4.06 0.95
C SER A 38 -7.46 -3.26 -0.02
N SER A 39 -6.48 -3.89 -0.68
CA SER A 39 -5.65 -3.23 -1.70
C SER A 39 -6.45 -2.85 -2.95
N LEU A 40 -7.43 -3.65 -3.34
CA LEU A 40 -8.23 -3.44 -4.55
C LEU A 40 -9.29 -2.33 -4.40
N VAL A 41 -9.78 -2.12 -3.16
CA VAL A 41 -10.77 -1.08 -2.85
C VAL A 41 -10.15 0.20 -2.31
N ALA A 42 -8.85 0.19 -2.03
CA ALA A 42 -8.12 1.37 -1.61
C ALA A 42 -8.06 2.42 -2.72
N GLY A 43 -8.15 3.71 -2.36
CA GLY A 43 -8.02 4.82 -3.32
C GLY A 43 -6.63 4.94 -3.94
N GLY A 44 -5.66 4.20 -3.43
CA GLY A 44 -4.29 4.21 -3.88
C GLY A 44 -3.53 5.51 -3.60
N MET A 45 -4.14 6.47 -2.92
CA MET A 45 -3.51 7.76 -2.62
C MET A 45 -2.41 7.61 -1.57
N TYR A 46 -1.27 8.21 -1.84
CA TYR A 46 -0.21 8.39 -0.87
C TYR A 46 -0.04 9.87 -0.51
N ASN A 47 0.13 10.13 0.79
CA ASN A 47 0.23 11.47 1.34
C ASN A 47 1.11 11.44 2.60
N PRO A 48 2.24 12.17 2.62
CA PRO A 48 3.14 12.20 3.78
C PRO A 48 2.62 13.06 4.95
N VAL A 49 1.46 13.69 4.81
CA VAL A 49 0.88 14.62 5.78
C VAL A 49 -0.46 14.14 6.28
N VAL A 50 -0.64 14.07 7.60
CA VAL A 50 -1.95 13.88 8.24
C VAL A 50 -2.72 15.19 8.16
N LEU A 51 -3.55 15.36 7.12
CA LEU A 51 -4.23 16.63 6.80
C LEU A 51 -5.18 17.15 7.88
N LYS A 52 -5.73 16.27 8.72
CA LYS A 52 -6.63 16.67 9.83
C LYS A 52 -5.91 17.48 10.91
N ARG A 53 -4.61 17.25 11.11
CA ARG A 53 -3.83 17.81 12.21
C ARG A 53 -2.56 18.52 11.76
N PHE A 54 -2.29 18.55 10.46
CA PHE A 54 -1.04 19.03 9.86
C PHE A 54 0.20 18.47 10.57
N ASN A 55 0.22 17.18 10.73
CA ASN A 55 1.33 16.43 11.31
C ASN A 55 1.96 15.52 10.25
N PRO A 56 3.28 15.24 10.36
CA PRO A 56 3.90 14.28 9.45
C PRO A 56 3.38 12.86 9.73
N VAL A 57 3.20 12.08 8.69
CA VAL A 57 3.04 10.64 8.80
C VAL A 57 4.34 10.06 9.37
N TRP A 58 4.23 9.00 10.17
CA TRP A 58 5.40 8.31 10.72
C TRP A 58 6.32 7.84 9.60
N LYS A 59 7.57 8.32 9.60
CA LYS A 59 8.56 8.06 8.55
C LYS A 59 8.04 8.30 7.12
N GLY A 60 7.12 9.25 6.92
CA GLY A 60 6.46 9.45 5.62
C GLY A 60 7.42 9.79 4.48
N ALA A 61 8.45 10.60 4.73
CA ALA A 61 9.46 10.94 3.74
C ALA A 61 10.31 9.71 3.36
N GLU A 62 10.77 8.96 4.35
CA GLU A 62 11.58 7.75 4.15
C GLU A 62 10.77 6.66 3.43
N GLN A 63 9.51 6.49 3.79
CA GLN A 63 8.64 5.53 3.10
C GLN A 63 8.45 5.90 1.63
N LEU A 64 8.27 7.18 1.30
CA LEU A 64 8.15 7.62 -0.10
C LEU A 64 9.45 7.44 -0.88
N GLN A 65 10.61 7.64 -0.24
CA GLN A 65 11.91 7.39 -0.87
C GLN A 65 12.10 5.93 -1.29
N GLU A 66 11.51 4.98 -0.57
CA GLU A 66 11.52 3.56 -0.93
C GLU A 66 10.39 3.17 -1.89
N ALA A 67 9.18 3.67 -1.63
CA ALA A 67 7.99 3.26 -2.38
C ALA A 67 7.98 3.79 -3.83
N LEU A 68 8.35 5.06 -4.06
CA LEU A 68 8.28 5.63 -5.41
C LEU A 68 9.24 4.96 -6.40
N PRO A 69 10.51 4.68 -6.06
CA PRO A 69 11.38 3.88 -6.93
C PRO A 69 10.89 2.44 -7.12
N HIS A 70 10.21 1.86 -6.12
CA HIS A 70 9.61 0.54 -6.26
C HIS A 70 8.49 0.54 -7.30
N TYR A 71 7.54 1.47 -7.24
CA TYR A 71 6.49 1.60 -8.25
C TYR A 71 7.06 1.87 -9.65
N LYS A 72 8.06 2.72 -9.76
CA LYS A 72 8.73 2.97 -11.04
C LYS A 72 9.33 1.71 -11.66
N ARG A 73 9.98 0.85 -10.86
CA ARG A 73 10.48 -0.45 -11.35
C ARG A 73 9.36 -1.37 -11.82
N LEU A 74 8.20 -1.36 -11.14
CA LEU A 74 7.05 -2.13 -11.57
C LEU A 74 6.46 -1.60 -12.88
N GLU A 75 6.37 -0.28 -13.06
CA GLU A 75 5.97 0.35 -14.32
C GLU A 75 6.89 -0.06 -15.48
N GLU A 76 8.19 -0.03 -15.25
CA GLU A 76 9.20 -0.47 -16.24
C GLU A 76 9.05 -1.97 -16.55
N LYS A 77 8.82 -2.80 -15.52
CA LYS A 77 8.66 -4.26 -15.66
C LYS A 77 7.44 -4.63 -16.50
N PHE A 78 6.32 -3.96 -16.30
CA PHE A 78 5.04 -4.25 -16.95
C PHE A 78 4.77 -3.35 -18.19
N ASN A 79 5.63 -2.38 -18.46
CA ASN A 79 5.41 -1.35 -19.47
C ASN A 79 4.05 -0.66 -19.30
N ALA A 80 3.73 -0.29 -18.07
CA ALA A 80 2.46 0.30 -17.64
C ALA A 80 2.70 1.60 -16.85
N THR A 81 1.64 2.33 -16.52
CA THR A 81 1.70 3.54 -15.71
C THR A 81 0.75 3.39 -14.52
N TYR A 82 1.27 3.10 -13.35
CA TYR A 82 0.48 2.94 -12.13
C TYR A 82 0.50 4.18 -11.24
N ASP A 83 1.64 4.89 -11.17
CA ASP A 83 1.82 6.04 -10.28
C ASP A 83 1.54 7.36 -11.00
N ARG A 84 0.45 8.01 -10.61
CA ARG A 84 0.06 9.34 -11.10
C ARG A 84 0.37 10.38 -10.03
N LYS A 85 1.39 11.20 -10.29
CA LYS A 85 1.73 12.34 -9.43
C LYS A 85 0.61 13.36 -9.46
N MET A 86 0.14 13.78 -8.31
CA MET A 86 -0.86 14.84 -8.17
C MET A 86 -0.70 15.53 -6.82
N ASP A 87 -0.79 16.84 -6.80
CA ASP A 87 -0.81 17.59 -5.56
C ASP A 87 -2.18 17.52 -4.91
N ILE A 88 -2.23 17.52 -3.59
CA ILE A 88 -3.49 17.61 -2.84
C ILE A 88 -3.73 19.07 -2.47
N LEU A 89 -4.92 19.58 -2.77
CA LEU A 89 -5.39 20.88 -2.31
C LEU A 89 -6.23 20.70 -1.05
N ARG A 90 -5.74 21.24 0.06
CA ARG A 90 -6.46 21.27 1.34
C ARG A 90 -7.33 22.50 1.41
N ILE A 91 -8.64 22.34 1.32
CA ILE A 91 -9.60 23.43 1.57
C ILE A 91 -9.60 23.75 3.05
N PHE A 92 -9.34 25.02 3.40
CA PHE A 92 -9.41 25.48 4.77
C PHE A 92 -10.84 25.78 5.19
N LYS A 93 -11.14 25.52 6.45
CA LYS A 93 -12.47 25.71 7.03
C LYS A 93 -12.58 27.03 7.82
N SER A 94 -11.45 27.64 8.16
CA SER A 94 -11.37 28.86 8.94
C SER A 94 -10.01 29.53 8.81
N ILE A 95 -9.92 30.78 9.25
CA ILE A 95 -8.64 31.53 9.43
C ILE A 95 -7.73 30.82 10.42
N GLU A 96 -8.28 30.22 11.47
CA GLU A 96 -7.52 29.45 12.45
C GLU A 96 -6.81 28.28 11.77
N GLU A 97 -7.49 27.58 10.88
CA GLU A 97 -6.88 26.46 10.13
C GLU A 97 -5.76 26.94 9.20
N GLN A 98 -5.88 28.12 8.58
CA GLN A 98 -4.80 28.76 7.83
C GLN A 98 -3.58 29.05 8.71
N ASN A 99 -3.79 29.61 9.91
CA ASN A 99 -2.71 29.89 10.85
C ASN A 99 -2.00 28.61 11.31
N ASN A 100 -2.78 27.54 11.54
CA ASN A 100 -2.23 26.22 11.86
C ASN A 100 -1.44 25.64 10.69
N TRP A 101 -1.88 25.87 9.45
CA TRP A 101 -1.15 25.51 8.24
C TRP A 101 0.21 26.21 8.15
N PHE A 102 0.25 27.55 8.31
CA PHE A 102 1.51 28.29 8.28
C PHE A 102 2.48 27.81 9.36
N SER A 103 1.98 27.59 10.58
CA SER A 103 2.79 27.01 11.66
C SER A 103 3.30 25.61 11.33
N ALA A 104 2.54 24.83 10.58
CA ALA A 104 2.95 23.51 10.15
C ALA A 104 4.01 23.55 9.03
N CYS A 105 3.95 24.53 8.13
CA CYS A 105 4.95 24.72 7.06
C CYS A 105 6.37 24.93 7.61
N ASP A 106 6.52 25.50 8.79
CA ASP A 106 7.82 25.72 9.44
C ASP A 106 8.41 24.46 10.10
N LYS A 107 7.60 23.41 10.25
CA LYS A 107 8.09 22.17 10.86
C LYS A 107 9.07 21.45 9.91
N PRO A 108 10.28 21.08 10.35
CA PRO A 108 11.32 20.49 9.49
C PRO A 108 10.84 19.27 8.67
N ARG A 109 9.96 18.43 9.25
CA ARG A 109 9.42 17.22 8.61
C ARG A 109 8.29 17.50 7.62
N LEU A 110 7.76 18.72 7.57
CA LEU A 110 6.64 19.10 6.70
C LEU A 110 7.05 20.13 5.64
N LYS A 111 8.14 20.84 5.85
CA LYS A 111 8.62 21.93 4.99
C LYS A 111 8.75 21.53 3.51
N SER A 112 9.11 20.29 3.22
CA SER A 112 9.23 19.79 1.84
C SER A 112 7.89 19.45 1.21
N PHE A 113 6.84 19.29 2.01
CA PHE A 113 5.53 18.82 1.56
C PHE A 113 4.46 19.91 1.57
N LEU A 114 4.51 20.84 2.52
CA LEU A 114 3.53 21.91 2.63
C LEU A 114 4.04 23.17 1.93
N GLN A 115 3.22 23.73 1.05
CA GLN A 115 3.51 25.02 0.42
C GLN A 115 3.11 26.15 1.37
N PRO A 116 4.03 27.10 1.70
CA PRO A 116 3.73 28.17 2.65
C PRO A 116 2.78 29.23 2.10
N THR A 117 2.57 29.29 0.79
CA THR A 117 1.59 30.17 0.15
C THR A 117 0.23 29.48 0.09
N ILE A 118 -0.83 30.20 0.42
CA ILE A 118 -2.21 29.74 0.22
C ILE A 118 -2.69 30.19 -1.16
N GLU A 119 -3.52 29.37 -1.79
CA GLU A 119 -4.00 29.57 -3.16
C GLU A 119 -5.48 29.93 -3.16
N ASP A 120 -5.89 30.72 -4.14
CA ASP A 120 -7.29 30.93 -4.42
C ASP A 120 -7.89 29.66 -5.03
N ASN A 121 -9.19 29.49 -4.86
CA ASN A 121 -9.89 28.35 -5.44
C ASN A 121 -9.97 28.47 -6.97
N PRO A 122 -9.36 27.56 -7.74
CA PRO A 122 -9.45 27.58 -9.18
C PRO A 122 -10.74 26.98 -9.73
N TYR A 123 -11.55 26.33 -8.88
CA TYR A 123 -12.74 25.57 -9.27
C TYR A 123 -14.00 26.28 -8.80
N ALA A 124 -14.79 26.82 -9.72
CA ALA A 124 -16.03 27.53 -9.40
C ALA A 124 -17.07 26.65 -8.65
N GLU A 125 -17.05 25.37 -8.93
CA GLU A 125 -17.97 24.36 -8.38
C GLU A 125 -17.60 23.92 -6.95
N VAL A 126 -16.39 24.24 -6.49
CA VAL A 126 -15.89 23.89 -5.17
C VAL A 126 -15.99 25.09 -4.23
N LYS A 127 -16.67 24.94 -3.10
CA LYS A 127 -16.69 25.97 -2.07
C LYS A 127 -15.39 25.97 -1.26
N ALA A 128 -14.64 27.05 -1.33
CA ALA A 128 -13.36 27.23 -0.60
C ALA A 128 -13.21 28.68 -0.09
N GLU A 129 -14.14 29.08 0.78
CA GLU A 129 -14.22 30.45 1.33
C GLU A 129 -12.90 30.91 1.97
N PHE A 130 -12.19 30.00 2.62
CA PHE A 130 -10.93 30.28 3.32
C PHE A 130 -9.70 29.85 2.49
N ARG A 131 -9.81 29.78 1.14
CA ARG A 131 -8.70 29.43 0.25
C ARG A 131 -8.19 27.99 0.48
N MET A 132 -7.06 27.67 -0.14
CA MET A 132 -6.50 26.32 -0.16
C MET A 132 -5.01 26.34 0.16
N GLY A 133 -4.53 25.24 0.77
CA GLY A 133 -3.11 24.94 0.95
C GLY A 133 -2.70 23.76 0.06
N ARG A 134 -1.55 23.84 -0.58
CA ARG A 134 -1.03 22.80 -1.47
C ARG A 134 -0.09 21.86 -0.74
N VAL A 135 -0.37 20.57 -0.85
CA VAL A 135 0.52 19.49 -0.38
C VAL A 135 1.21 18.86 -1.57
N LYS A 136 2.52 18.88 -1.56
CA LYS A 136 3.39 18.29 -2.59
C LYS A 136 3.88 16.89 -2.17
N GLY A 137 4.44 16.15 -3.14
CA GLY A 137 4.95 14.81 -2.89
C GLY A 137 3.83 13.78 -2.66
N THR A 138 2.67 14.06 -3.20
CA THR A 138 1.48 13.21 -3.17
C THR A 138 1.19 12.62 -4.54
N GLY A 139 0.34 11.63 -4.59
CA GLY A 139 -0.08 11.00 -5.83
C GLY A 139 -1.04 9.86 -5.57
N ARG A 140 -1.35 9.15 -6.64
CA ARG A 140 -2.23 7.98 -6.63
C ARG A 140 -1.61 6.85 -7.44
N VAL A 141 -1.56 5.68 -6.83
CA VAL A 141 -1.20 4.43 -7.52
C VAL A 141 -2.48 3.72 -7.95
N ASP A 142 -2.57 3.28 -9.19
CA ASP A 142 -3.64 2.38 -9.63
C ASP A 142 -3.36 0.96 -9.11
N VAL A 143 -3.75 0.75 -7.85
CA VAL A 143 -3.46 -0.49 -7.13
C VAL A 143 -4.20 -1.67 -7.75
N ARG A 144 -5.40 -1.43 -8.29
CA ARG A 144 -6.20 -2.49 -8.91
C ARG A 144 -5.51 -3.04 -10.15
N GLU A 145 -5.08 -2.17 -11.05
CA GLU A 145 -4.35 -2.54 -12.26
C GLU A 145 -3.03 -3.22 -11.91
N LEU A 146 -2.24 -2.63 -11.01
CA LEU A 146 -0.98 -3.20 -10.56
C LEU A 146 -1.13 -4.63 -9.99
N VAL A 147 -2.12 -4.86 -9.11
CA VAL A 147 -2.34 -6.18 -8.51
C VAL A 147 -2.79 -7.19 -9.56
N SER A 148 -3.65 -6.78 -10.51
CA SER A 148 -4.08 -7.62 -11.61
C SER A 148 -2.91 -8.09 -12.48
N ASP A 149 -2.12 -7.14 -12.97
CA ASP A 149 -0.96 -7.43 -13.84
C ASP A 149 0.06 -8.32 -13.14
N TYR A 150 0.26 -8.07 -11.84
CA TYR A 150 1.20 -8.86 -11.04
C TYR A 150 0.74 -10.30 -10.80
N ARG A 151 -0.57 -10.50 -10.59
CA ARG A 151 -1.18 -11.85 -10.50
C ARG A 151 -1.01 -12.62 -11.80
N ASP A 152 -1.36 -12.01 -12.92
CA ASP A 152 -1.24 -12.63 -14.24
C ASP A 152 0.23 -13.00 -14.55
N TYR A 153 1.16 -12.13 -14.18
CA TYR A 153 2.59 -12.40 -14.31
C TYR A 153 3.04 -13.64 -13.50
N LEU A 154 2.68 -13.72 -12.22
CA LEU A 154 3.08 -14.84 -11.37
C LEU A 154 2.38 -16.14 -11.78
N GLU A 155 1.13 -16.08 -12.21
CA GLU A 155 0.40 -17.21 -12.74
C GLU A 155 1.07 -17.76 -14.00
N GLY A 156 1.44 -16.89 -14.93
CA GLY A 156 2.20 -17.26 -16.14
C GLY A 156 3.57 -17.87 -15.86
N GLN A 157 4.16 -17.58 -14.69
CA GLN A 157 5.41 -18.17 -14.22
C GLN A 157 5.19 -19.49 -13.41
N GLY A 158 3.94 -19.88 -13.13
CA GLY A 158 3.63 -21.01 -12.26
C GLY A 158 4.02 -20.79 -10.79
N LEU A 159 4.11 -19.51 -10.35
CA LEU A 159 4.50 -19.10 -9.00
C LEU A 159 3.32 -18.66 -8.13
N LEU A 160 2.10 -18.63 -8.69
CA LEU A 160 0.86 -18.33 -8.00
C LEU A 160 -0.05 -19.55 -8.00
N ILE A 161 -0.56 -19.91 -6.83
CA ILE A 161 -1.62 -20.90 -6.64
C ILE A 161 -2.86 -20.15 -6.16
N ARG A 162 -3.93 -20.17 -6.98
CA ARG A 162 -5.22 -19.57 -6.63
C ARG A 162 -6.00 -20.49 -5.70
N GLU A 163 -5.67 -20.45 -4.43
CA GLU A 163 -6.25 -21.32 -3.41
C GLU A 163 -6.19 -20.65 -2.05
N SER A 164 -7.26 -20.84 -1.26
CA SER A 164 -7.29 -20.42 0.15
C SER A 164 -6.23 -21.18 0.95
N PHE A 165 -5.46 -20.46 1.73
CA PHE A 165 -4.50 -21.06 2.63
C PHE A 165 -5.21 -21.68 3.84
N SER A 166 -4.93 -22.97 4.09
CA SER A 166 -5.46 -23.70 5.25
C SER A 166 -4.37 -23.79 6.31
N TYR A 167 -4.59 -23.18 7.46
CA TYR A 167 -3.62 -23.25 8.57
C TYR A 167 -3.47 -24.67 9.11
N ASP A 168 -4.52 -25.49 9.03
CA ASP A 168 -4.52 -26.88 9.51
C ASP A 168 -3.62 -27.79 8.68
N ASP A 169 -3.39 -27.44 7.40
CA ASP A 169 -2.50 -28.17 6.50
C ASP A 169 -1.02 -27.76 6.63
N LEU A 170 -0.70 -26.78 7.50
CA LEU A 170 0.65 -26.32 7.75
C LEU A 170 1.36 -27.18 8.79
N GLU A 171 2.33 -27.94 8.36
CA GLU A 171 3.21 -28.71 9.25
C GLU A 171 4.48 -27.90 9.56
N LEU A 172 4.65 -27.51 10.84
CA LEU A 172 5.87 -26.89 11.34
C LEU A 172 6.76 -27.98 11.96
N ASN A 173 7.99 -28.11 11.52
CA ASN A 173 8.94 -29.07 12.08
C ASN A 173 10.03 -28.32 12.85
N ASP A 174 9.86 -28.27 14.17
CA ASP A 174 10.77 -27.55 15.08
C ASP A 174 11.97 -28.41 15.55
N GLU A 175 12.01 -29.70 15.19
CA GLU A 175 12.99 -30.66 15.70
C GLU A 175 14.31 -30.69 14.92
N GLU A 176 14.41 -30.05 13.75
CA GLU A 176 15.62 -30.04 12.94
C GLU A 176 16.34 -28.69 12.99
N PRO A 177 17.70 -28.65 12.96
CA PRO A 177 18.49 -27.41 12.95
C PRO A 177 18.24 -26.52 11.73
N GLN A 178 17.57 -27.04 10.71
CA GLN A 178 17.06 -26.32 9.55
C GLN A 178 15.56 -26.53 9.52
N SER A 179 14.82 -25.83 10.39
CA SER A 179 13.36 -25.87 10.42
C SER A 179 12.79 -25.77 9.00
N GLN A 180 12.19 -26.84 8.54
CA GLN A 180 11.50 -26.92 7.24
C GLN A 180 10.03 -27.06 7.55
N LEU A 181 9.25 -26.11 7.04
CA LEU A 181 7.80 -26.27 7.04
C LEU A 181 7.34 -27.05 5.81
N LYS A 182 6.22 -27.72 5.94
CA LYS A 182 5.54 -28.39 4.82
C LYS A 182 4.13 -27.85 4.68
N TYR A 183 3.71 -27.66 3.45
CA TYR A 183 2.36 -27.28 3.10
C TYR A 183 1.96 -27.90 1.77
N LYS A 184 0.91 -28.72 1.76
CA LYS A 184 0.38 -29.37 0.55
C LYS A 184 1.44 -29.94 -0.41
N GLY A 185 2.41 -30.68 0.14
CA GLY A 185 3.51 -31.29 -0.62
C GLY A 185 4.69 -30.38 -0.96
N HIS A 186 4.61 -29.08 -0.68
CA HIS A 186 5.73 -28.16 -0.79
C HIS A 186 6.52 -28.14 0.51
N LYS A 187 7.86 -28.04 0.40
CA LYS A 187 8.76 -27.84 1.55
C LYS A 187 9.39 -26.46 1.43
N ALA A 188 9.29 -25.65 2.47
CA ALA A 188 9.86 -24.32 2.50
C ALA A 188 10.66 -24.06 3.77
N GLN A 189 11.56 -23.07 3.72
CA GLN A 189 12.32 -22.64 4.90
C GLN A 189 11.51 -21.68 5.76
N ARG A 190 10.65 -20.86 5.13
CA ARG A 190 9.85 -19.82 5.80
C ARG A 190 8.49 -19.69 5.15
N ILE A 191 7.54 -19.26 5.96
CA ILE A 191 6.24 -18.76 5.50
C ILE A 191 6.10 -17.30 5.90
N VAL A 192 5.50 -16.49 5.04
CA VAL A 192 5.21 -15.09 5.30
C VAL A 192 3.75 -14.82 4.97
N PHE A 193 3.03 -14.36 5.97
CA PHE A 193 1.62 -14.03 5.85
C PHE A 193 1.46 -12.56 5.47
N CYS A 194 0.96 -12.29 4.28
CA CYS A 194 0.65 -10.97 3.71
C CYS A 194 -0.87 -10.78 3.58
N GLU A 195 -1.62 -11.26 4.54
CA GLU A 195 -3.08 -11.46 4.52
C GLU A 195 -3.89 -10.18 4.76
N GLY A 196 -3.23 -9.04 4.99
CA GLY A 196 -3.94 -7.80 5.30
C GLY A 196 -4.84 -7.96 6.53
N ASN A 197 -6.14 -7.66 6.41
CA ASN A 197 -7.09 -7.81 7.51
C ASN A 197 -7.35 -9.28 7.90
N GLY A 198 -7.03 -10.24 7.04
CA GLY A 198 -7.15 -11.68 7.31
C GLY A 198 -6.28 -12.17 8.46
N VAL A 199 -5.30 -11.36 8.89
CA VAL A 199 -4.47 -11.68 10.06
C VAL A 199 -5.27 -11.89 11.35
N SER A 200 -6.48 -11.35 11.45
CA SER A 200 -7.39 -11.59 12.59
C SER A 200 -7.80 -13.05 12.72
N GLU A 201 -7.84 -13.78 11.61
CA GLU A 201 -8.17 -15.22 11.58
C GLU A 201 -6.93 -16.12 11.66
N ASN A 202 -5.73 -15.53 11.56
CA ASN A 202 -4.47 -16.27 11.56
C ASN A 202 -4.14 -16.77 12.98
N PRO A 203 -4.09 -18.08 13.24
CA PRO A 203 -3.88 -18.62 14.59
C PRO A 203 -2.51 -18.28 15.18
N TYR A 204 -1.53 -17.91 14.35
CA TYR A 204 -0.18 -17.54 14.78
C TYR A 204 -0.05 -16.07 15.15
N PHE A 205 -0.93 -15.19 14.61
CA PHE A 205 -0.80 -13.73 14.69
C PHE A 205 -2.07 -12.99 15.11
N ASN A 206 -3.20 -13.67 15.37
CA ASN A 206 -4.47 -13.07 15.79
C ASN A 206 -4.41 -12.36 17.15
N TRP A 207 -3.36 -12.60 17.93
CA TRP A 207 -3.08 -11.93 19.19
C TRP A 207 -2.54 -10.50 19.02
N LEU A 208 -2.13 -10.12 17.81
CA LEU A 208 -1.67 -8.75 17.54
C LEU A 208 -2.84 -7.78 17.73
N PRO A 209 -2.62 -6.61 18.37
CA PRO A 209 -3.66 -5.62 18.61
C PRO A 209 -3.97 -4.82 17.34
N LEU A 210 -4.43 -5.50 16.29
CA LEU A 210 -4.80 -4.91 15.02
C LEU A 210 -6.32 -4.74 14.97
N GLU A 211 -6.76 -3.49 14.84
CA GLU A 211 -8.18 -3.15 14.69
C GLU A 211 -8.48 -2.85 13.22
N GLY A 212 -9.38 -3.63 12.63
CA GLY A 212 -9.86 -3.41 11.27
C GLY A 212 -10.70 -2.13 11.21
N THR A 213 -10.35 -1.23 10.31
CA THR A 213 -11.16 -0.02 10.05
C THR A 213 -11.76 -0.12 8.65
N LYS A 214 -13.08 -0.01 8.58
CA LYS A 214 -13.78 0.02 7.28
C LYS A 214 -13.52 1.36 6.60
N GLY A 215 -12.98 1.31 5.38
CA GLY A 215 -12.86 2.44 4.46
C GLY A 215 -13.83 2.26 3.29
N GLU A 216 -14.45 3.34 2.86
CA GLU A 216 -15.34 3.36 1.70
C GLU A 216 -14.91 4.47 0.74
N LEU A 217 -14.98 4.19 -0.55
CA LEU A 217 -14.72 5.14 -1.61
C LEU A 217 -15.97 5.29 -2.46
N ILE A 218 -16.27 6.54 -2.84
CA ILE A 218 -17.34 6.87 -3.76
C ILE A 218 -16.71 7.41 -5.04
N THR A 219 -17.04 6.84 -6.16
CA THR A 219 -16.71 7.40 -7.47
C THR A 219 -17.87 8.28 -7.92
N ILE A 220 -17.60 9.55 -8.23
CA ILE A 220 -18.58 10.50 -8.74
C ILE A 220 -18.22 10.88 -10.17
N TYR A 221 -19.25 11.14 -10.97
CA TYR A 221 -19.09 11.74 -12.28
C TYR A 221 -19.29 13.26 -12.15
N ALA A 222 -18.24 14.03 -12.41
CA ALA A 222 -18.24 15.49 -12.29
C ALA A 222 -17.53 16.12 -13.52
N PRO A 223 -18.18 16.11 -14.70
CA PRO A 223 -17.54 16.54 -15.95
C PRO A 223 -17.20 18.05 -15.98
N GLU A 224 -17.86 18.83 -15.14
CA GLU A 224 -17.65 20.29 -15.04
C GLU A 224 -16.51 20.65 -14.06
N LEU A 225 -16.01 19.69 -13.31
CA LEU A 225 -14.87 19.87 -12.42
C LEU A 225 -13.57 19.62 -13.22
N SER A 226 -13.04 20.65 -13.83
CA SER A 226 -11.86 20.61 -14.71
C SER A 226 -10.64 21.29 -14.10
#